data_2d5e83533767f9625a492cd2616d7ed3
#
_entry.id   2d5e83533767f9625a492cd2616d7ed3
#
_cell.length_a   1.000
_cell.length_b   1.000
_cell.length_c   1.000
_cell.angle_alpha   90.00
_cell.angle_beta   90.00
_cell.angle_gamma   90.00
#
_symmetry.space_group_name_H-M   'P 1'
#
loop_
_entity.id
_entity.type
_entity.pdbx_description
1 polymer ?
#
loop_
_entity_poly.entity_id
_entity_poly.type
_entity_poly.pdbx_seq_one_letter_code
_entity_poly.pdbx_strand_id
1 'polypeptide(L)'
;MTISVAIAGATGYVDAEFLAEVTHKGDYLRQEVEKLQLVERVRGRGLMLGIVLAEPVAKQAVRDGLARGLILNAPSENVLRLTPPLVISHDELDTALTTLRTIMEELA
;
A
#
# COMPACT_ATOMS: atom_id res chain seq x y z
N MET A 1 -5.05 2.43 -7.55
CA MET A 1 -3.73 3.03 -7.82
C MET A 1 -2.82 1.98 -8.42
N THR A 2 -2.44 2.20 -9.64
CA THR A 2 -1.67 1.22 -10.41
C THR A 2 -0.26 1.71 -10.57
N ILE A 3 0.71 0.85 -10.30
CA ILE A 3 2.09 1.18 -10.54
C ILE A 3 2.49 0.86 -11.95
N SER A 4 3.17 1.81 -12.56
CA SER A 4 3.94 1.51 -13.75
C SER A 4 5.41 1.43 -13.32
N VAL A 5 6.02 0.30 -13.56
CA VAL A 5 7.46 0.13 -13.33
C VAL A 5 8.26 0.48 -14.56
N ALA A 6 7.62 1.01 -15.57
CA ALA A 6 8.24 1.35 -16.84
C ALA A 6 9.38 2.36 -16.70
N ILE A 7 9.32 3.20 -15.67
CA ILE A 7 10.37 4.18 -15.43
C ILE A 7 11.73 3.50 -15.29
N ALA A 8 11.80 2.48 -14.46
CA ALA A 8 13.04 1.73 -14.28
C ALA A 8 13.35 0.90 -15.52
N GLY A 9 12.31 0.30 -16.13
CA GLY A 9 12.50 -0.57 -17.28
C GLY A 9 12.92 0.16 -18.54
N ALA A 10 12.43 1.38 -18.73
CA ALA A 10 12.69 2.13 -19.97
C ALA A 10 14.17 2.40 -20.21
N THR A 11 14.94 2.59 -19.16
CA THR A 11 16.36 2.90 -19.25
C THR A 11 17.24 1.75 -18.76
N GLY A 12 16.66 0.80 -18.05
CA GLY A 12 17.41 -0.22 -17.35
C GLY A 12 18.25 0.34 -16.22
N TYR A 13 17.98 1.57 -15.78
CA TYR A 13 18.79 2.26 -14.81
C TYR A 13 17.90 3.01 -13.80
N VAL A 14 18.23 2.83 -12.52
CA VAL A 14 17.60 3.55 -11.41
C VAL A 14 18.72 4.05 -10.51
N ASP A 15 18.79 5.36 -10.25
CA ASP A 15 19.85 5.91 -9.43
C ASP A 15 19.68 5.62 -7.94
N ALA A 16 20.76 5.79 -7.19
CA ALA A 16 20.79 5.47 -5.77
C ALA A 16 19.85 6.34 -4.94
N GLU A 17 19.68 7.61 -5.33
CA GLU A 17 18.80 8.53 -4.62
C GLU A 17 17.33 8.10 -4.76
N PHE A 18 16.95 7.71 -5.98
CA PHE A 18 15.59 7.23 -6.22
C PHE A 18 15.31 5.94 -5.43
N LEU A 19 16.25 5.00 -5.43
CA LEU A 19 16.11 3.77 -4.65
C LEU A 19 16.02 4.05 -3.16
N ALA A 20 16.82 4.99 -2.65
CA ALA A 20 16.77 5.38 -1.25
C ALA A 20 15.41 5.98 -0.88
N GLU A 21 14.84 6.81 -1.75
CA GLU A 21 13.52 7.39 -1.54
C GLU A 21 12.42 6.33 -1.52
N VAL A 22 12.45 5.39 -2.46
CA VAL A 22 11.48 4.30 -2.51
C VAL A 22 11.57 3.45 -1.26
N THR A 23 12.78 3.13 -0.81
CA THR A 23 12.98 2.35 0.41
C THR A 23 12.46 3.10 1.63
N HIS A 24 12.77 4.39 1.73
CA HIS A 24 12.32 5.22 2.85
C HIS A 24 10.79 5.31 2.91
N LYS A 25 10.15 5.57 1.77
CA LYS A 25 8.70 5.63 1.68
C LYS A 25 8.06 4.27 2.00
N GLY A 26 8.68 3.19 1.54
CA GLY A 26 8.22 1.84 1.82
C GLY A 26 8.29 1.50 3.30
N ASP A 27 9.38 1.86 3.96
CA ASP A 27 9.54 1.64 5.40
C ASP A 27 8.51 2.44 6.19
N TYR A 28 8.29 3.69 5.82
CA TYR A 28 7.28 4.54 6.43
C TYR A 28 5.89 3.92 6.27
N LEU A 29 5.54 3.54 5.05
CA LEU A 29 4.24 2.95 4.76
C LEU A 29 4.03 1.66 5.56
N ARG A 30 5.04 0.79 5.60
CA ARG A 30 4.98 -0.45 6.35
C ARG A 30 4.74 -0.19 7.84
N GLN A 31 5.50 0.71 8.43
CA GLN A 31 5.39 1.03 9.85
C GLN A 31 3.99 1.54 10.19
N GLU A 32 3.43 2.40 9.36
CA GLU A 32 2.11 2.97 9.61
C GLU A 32 1.00 1.94 9.38
N VAL A 33 1.13 1.09 8.37
CA VAL A 33 0.15 0.04 8.11
C VAL A 33 0.13 -0.99 9.23
N GLU A 34 1.29 -1.32 9.79
CA GLU A 34 1.38 -2.29 10.89
C GLU A 34 0.62 -1.84 12.15
N LYS A 35 0.36 -0.55 12.27
CA LYS A 35 -0.40 0.00 13.41
C LYS A 35 -1.90 -0.02 13.21
N LEU A 36 -2.39 -0.35 12.02
CA LEU A 36 -3.82 -0.28 11.71
C LEU A 36 -4.59 -1.44 12.33
N GLN A 37 -5.86 -1.20 12.61
CA GLN A 37 -6.76 -2.24 13.10
C GLN A 37 -6.88 -3.37 12.09
N LEU A 38 -7.06 -4.59 12.57
CA LEU A 38 -7.19 -5.81 11.78
C LEU A 38 -5.93 -6.24 11.04
N VAL A 39 -4.86 -5.46 11.05
CA VAL A 39 -3.62 -5.85 10.40
C VAL A 39 -2.84 -6.79 11.31
N GLU A 40 -2.65 -8.02 10.84
CA GLU A 40 -1.90 -9.03 11.56
C GLU A 40 -0.41 -8.91 11.29
N ARG A 41 -0.05 -8.69 10.02
CA ARG A 41 1.33 -8.48 9.62
C ARG A 41 1.40 -7.88 8.23
N VAL A 42 2.54 -7.30 7.91
CA VAL A 42 2.82 -6.73 6.59
C VAL A 42 4.06 -7.42 6.02
N ARG A 43 4.00 -7.77 4.74
CA ARG A 43 5.11 -8.40 4.03
C ARG A 43 5.31 -7.70 2.69
N GLY A 44 6.47 -7.93 2.07
CA GLY A 44 6.81 -7.33 0.79
C GLY A 44 8.02 -6.43 0.91
N ARG A 45 8.37 -5.76 -0.18
CA ARG A 45 9.55 -4.89 -0.27
C ARG A 45 9.20 -3.55 -0.89
N GLY A 46 9.89 -2.52 -0.41
CA GLY A 46 9.70 -1.17 -0.92
C GLY A 46 8.24 -0.77 -0.83
N LEU A 47 7.68 -0.32 -1.94
CA LEU A 47 6.28 0.13 -2.01
C LEU A 47 5.32 -0.99 -2.43
N MET A 48 5.79 -2.24 -2.56
CA MET A 48 4.92 -3.38 -2.90
C MET A 48 4.64 -4.17 -1.64
N LEU A 49 3.53 -3.89 -0.98
CA LEU A 49 3.21 -4.49 0.31
C LEU A 49 1.99 -5.41 0.24
N GLY A 50 2.12 -6.57 0.90
CA GLY A 50 1.02 -7.45 1.19
C GLY A 50 0.61 -7.27 2.64
N ILE A 51 -0.66 -7.00 2.89
CA ILE A 51 -1.19 -6.74 4.21
C ILE A 51 -2.05 -7.93 4.61
N VAL A 52 -1.58 -8.70 5.58
CA VAL A 52 -2.32 -9.86 6.08
C VAL A 52 -3.27 -9.37 7.17
N LEU A 53 -4.56 -9.64 6.97
CA LEU A 53 -5.61 -9.22 7.89
C LEU A 53 -5.99 -10.35 8.84
N ALA A 54 -6.40 -10.00 10.03
CA ALA A 54 -6.88 -10.95 11.03
C ALA A 54 -8.27 -11.52 10.69
N GLU A 55 -9.02 -10.83 9.82
CA GLU A 55 -10.37 -11.21 9.44
C GLU A 55 -10.50 -11.27 7.91
N PRO A 56 -11.45 -12.07 7.36
CA PRO A 56 -11.60 -12.21 5.92
C PRO A 56 -12.40 -11.05 5.30
N VAL A 57 -11.91 -9.83 5.47
CA VAL A 57 -12.59 -8.61 5.02
C VAL A 57 -11.85 -7.89 3.89
N ALA A 58 -10.85 -8.54 3.28
CA ALA A 58 -10.04 -7.88 2.27
C ALA A 58 -10.85 -7.43 1.06
N LYS A 59 -11.79 -8.24 0.59
CA LYS A 59 -12.62 -7.89 -0.55
C LYS A 59 -13.56 -6.73 -0.25
N GLN A 60 -14.07 -6.68 0.97
CA GLN A 60 -14.89 -5.54 1.40
C GLN A 60 -14.03 -4.28 1.45
N ALA A 61 -12.80 -4.39 1.95
CA ALA A 61 -11.87 -3.27 1.97
C ALA A 61 -11.58 -2.74 0.56
N VAL A 62 -11.48 -3.61 -0.42
CA VAL A 62 -11.30 -3.20 -1.82
C VAL A 62 -12.48 -2.36 -2.29
N ARG A 63 -13.69 -2.80 -2.01
CA ARG A 63 -14.90 -2.06 -2.40
C ARG A 63 -14.97 -0.71 -1.70
N ASP A 64 -14.71 -0.68 -0.40
CA ASP A 64 -14.73 0.54 0.38
C ASP A 64 -13.64 1.52 -0.06
N GLY A 65 -12.48 0.98 -0.42
CA GLY A 65 -11.38 1.78 -0.96
C GLY A 65 -11.74 2.43 -2.29
N LEU A 66 -12.33 1.66 -3.19
CA LEU A 66 -12.71 2.17 -4.51
C LEU A 66 -13.73 3.31 -4.37
N ALA A 67 -14.68 3.18 -3.46
CA ALA A 67 -15.67 4.24 -3.19
C ALA A 67 -15.02 5.52 -2.65
N ARG A 68 -13.84 5.42 -2.09
CA ARG A 68 -13.10 6.55 -1.50
C ARG A 68 -11.89 6.99 -2.31
N GLY A 69 -11.76 6.48 -3.53
CA GLY A 69 -10.65 6.85 -4.41
C GLY A 69 -9.35 6.11 -4.13
N LEU A 70 -9.37 5.06 -3.34
CA LEU A 70 -8.20 4.25 -3.05
C LEU A 70 -8.33 2.89 -3.72
N ILE A 71 -7.44 2.60 -4.67
CA ILE A 71 -7.46 1.34 -5.39
C ILE A 71 -6.60 0.31 -4.66
N LEU A 72 -7.26 -0.71 -4.14
CA LEU A 72 -6.63 -1.83 -3.46
C LEU A 72 -6.87 -3.10 -4.26
N ASN A 73 -6.06 -4.11 -4.02
CA ASN A 73 -6.25 -5.43 -4.58
C ASN A 73 -6.31 -6.45 -3.45
N ALA A 74 -7.12 -7.49 -3.61
CA ALA A 74 -7.26 -8.54 -2.62
C ALA A 74 -6.99 -9.90 -3.29
N PRO A 75 -5.72 -10.38 -3.25
CA PRO A 75 -5.41 -11.69 -3.82
C PRO A 75 -6.08 -12.84 -3.08
N SER A 76 -6.49 -12.62 -1.83
CA SER A 76 -7.26 -13.60 -1.07
C SER A 76 -8.20 -12.87 -0.11
N GLU A 77 -9.01 -13.62 0.64
CA GLU A 77 -10.01 -13.04 1.53
C GLU A 77 -9.43 -12.26 2.70
N ASN A 78 -8.21 -12.58 3.09
CA ASN A 78 -7.56 -11.94 4.23
C ASN A 78 -6.25 -11.24 3.87
N VAL A 79 -5.98 -11.02 2.59
CA VAL A 79 -4.77 -10.32 2.16
C VAL A 79 -5.14 -9.16 1.25
N LEU A 80 -4.65 -7.98 1.60
CA LEU A 80 -4.69 -6.81 0.74
C LEU A 80 -3.31 -6.60 0.12
N ARG A 81 -3.30 -6.17 -1.14
CA ARG A 81 -2.07 -5.77 -1.81
C ARG A 81 -2.10 -4.28 -2.07
N LEU A 82 -1.04 -3.62 -1.67
CA LEU A 82 -0.87 -2.19 -1.85
C LEU A 82 0.33 -1.95 -2.75
N THR A 83 0.09 -1.32 -3.90
CA THR A 83 1.14 -1.08 -4.91
C THR A 83 1.09 0.38 -5.38
N PRO A 84 1.47 1.33 -4.52
CA PRO A 84 1.46 2.73 -4.92
C PRO A 84 2.51 3.00 -6.00
N PRO A 85 2.35 4.05 -6.81
CA PRO A 85 3.37 4.42 -7.78
C PRO A 85 4.71 4.70 -7.10
N LEU A 86 5.81 4.34 -7.76
CA LEU A 86 7.14 4.57 -7.18
C LEU A 86 7.43 6.05 -6.97
N VAL A 87 6.77 6.92 -7.72
CA VAL A 87 6.94 8.37 -7.64
C VAL A 87 5.90 9.04 -6.73
N ILE A 88 5.15 8.26 -5.96
CA ILE A 88 4.14 8.80 -5.06
C ILE A 88 4.77 9.79 -4.07
N SER A 89 4.11 10.92 -3.83
CA SER A 89 4.58 11.89 -2.87
C SER A 89 4.26 11.45 -1.43
N HIS A 90 4.95 12.04 -0.47
CA HIS A 90 4.69 11.78 0.94
C HIS A 90 3.25 12.17 1.32
N ASP A 91 2.77 13.29 0.79
CA ASP A 91 1.40 13.75 1.05
C ASP A 91 0.37 12.77 0.50
N GLU A 92 0.62 12.21 -0.67
CA GLU A 92 -0.25 11.19 -1.25
C GLU A 92 -0.23 9.91 -0.43
N LEU A 93 0.93 9.51 0.09
CA LEU A 93 1.03 8.36 1.00
C LEU A 93 0.20 8.60 2.26
N ASP A 94 0.30 9.79 2.85
CA ASP A 94 -0.44 10.12 4.06
C ASP A 94 -1.95 10.10 3.80
N THR A 95 -2.38 10.60 2.65
CA THR A 95 -3.78 10.57 2.25
C THR A 95 -4.27 9.12 2.13
N ALA A 96 -3.50 8.28 1.45
CA ALA A 96 -3.83 6.87 1.30
C ALA A 96 -3.89 6.16 2.64
N LEU A 97 -2.93 6.43 3.53
CA LEU A 97 -2.90 5.86 4.88
C LEU A 97 -4.11 6.28 5.71
N THR A 98 -4.50 7.53 5.63
CA THR A 98 -5.68 8.03 6.34
C THR A 98 -6.94 7.32 5.87
N THR A 99 -7.09 7.17 4.56
CA THR A 99 -8.22 6.46 3.97
C THR A 99 -8.23 4.98 4.39
N LEU A 100 -7.09 4.33 4.32
CA LEU A 100 -6.96 2.92 4.70
C LEU A 100 -7.27 2.74 6.20
N ARG A 101 -6.79 3.64 7.04
CA ARG A 101 -7.07 3.59 8.47
C ARG A 101 -8.58 3.67 8.74
N THR A 102 -9.26 4.59 8.10
CA THR A 102 -10.71 4.73 8.23
C THR A 102 -11.43 3.45 7.83
N ILE A 103 -11.04 2.86 6.71
CA ILE A 103 -11.62 1.60 6.24
C ILE A 103 -11.42 0.49 7.26
N MET A 104 -10.21 0.34 7.76
CA MET A 104 -9.90 -0.72 8.74
C MET A 104 -10.67 -0.52 10.05
N GLU A 105 -10.79 0.71 10.51
CA GLU A 105 -11.54 1.02 11.73
C GLU A 105 -13.03 0.70 11.56
N GLU A 106 -13.60 0.97 10.39
CA GLU A 106 -15.00 0.67 10.12
C GLU A 106 -15.26 -0.83 10.00
N LEU A 107 -14.29 -1.60 9.52
CA LEU A 107 -14.42 -3.04 9.37
C LEU A 107 -14.07 -3.82 10.64
N ALA A 108 -13.46 -3.17 11.59
CA ALA A 108 -13.06 -3.79 12.86
C ALA A 108 -14.25 -4.13 13.77
#